data_8db44c2000c5ac24312611b743ef8e02
#
_entry.id   8db44c2000c5ac24312611b743ef8e02
#
_cell.length_a   1.000
_cell.length_b   1.000
_cell.length_c   1.000
_cell.angle_alpha   90.00
_cell.angle_beta   90.00
_cell.angle_gamma   90.00
#
_symmetry.space_group_name_H-M   'P 1'
#
loop_
_entity.id
_entity.type
_entity.pdbx_description
1 polymer ?
#
loop_
_entity_poly.entity_id
_entity_poly.type
_entity_poly.pdbx_seq_one_letter_code
_entity_poly.pdbx_strand_id
1 'polypeptide(L)'
;GYEQERDVTMEPGLSTTLAGYEFRFDGVRRQQGPNYLADVATLQVLRGDRVVATLQPERRLYTAGRNPSPMTEAAIHSGLALDLYAALGESLGGNRWVVRVYCKPFIAWIWWGCGFMALGGFWAVLDRRYRPRALAAAQPAPPGAVVRAERGRGTVALKEARR
;
A
#
# COMPACT_ATOMS: atom_id res chain seq x y z
N GLY A 1 0.73 -18.29 2.03
CA GLY A 1 0.35 -16.90 1.79
C GLY A 1 -1.13 -16.81 1.43
N TYR A 2 -1.76 -15.72 1.79
CA TYR A 2 -3.19 -15.50 1.51
C TYR A 2 -3.43 -14.94 0.09
N GLU A 3 -2.37 -14.67 -0.65
CA GLU A 3 -2.43 -14.26 -2.06
C GLU A 3 -2.73 -15.48 -2.93
N GLN A 4 -3.75 -15.35 -3.78
CA GLN A 4 -4.10 -16.36 -4.77
C GLN A 4 -3.83 -15.79 -6.16
N GLU A 5 -3.07 -16.52 -6.94
CA GLU A 5 -2.74 -16.21 -8.32
C GLU A 5 -3.13 -17.40 -9.20
N ARG A 6 -3.65 -17.10 -10.38
CA ARG A 6 -3.95 -18.11 -11.38
C ARG A 6 -3.73 -17.56 -12.79
N ASP A 7 -2.87 -18.25 -13.52
CA ASP A 7 -2.69 -18.04 -14.95
C ASP A 7 -3.59 -19.03 -15.70
N VAL A 8 -4.46 -18.50 -16.53
CA VAL A 8 -5.44 -19.29 -17.29
C VAL A 8 -5.44 -18.86 -18.75
N THR A 9 -5.43 -19.85 -19.63
CA THR A 9 -5.73 -19.58 -21.04
C THR A 9 -7.22 -19.45 -21.21
N MET A 10 -7.68 -18.29 -21.69
CA MET A 10 -9.09 -17.96 -21.83
C MET A 10 -9.43 -17.65 -23.27
N GLU A 11 -10.63 -18.10 -23.65
CA GLU A 11 -11.31 -17.74 -24.90
C GLU A 11 -12.56 -16.92 -24.56
N PRO A 12 -13.06 -16.08 -25.47
CA PRO A 12 -14.31 -15.36 -25.23
C PRO A 12 -15.45 -16.30 -24.83
N GLY A 13 -16.11 -15.99 -23.72
CA GLY A 13 -17.17 -16.80 -23.12
C GLY A 13 -16.71 -17.79 -22.06
N LEU A 14 -15.41 -18.05 -21.91
CA LEU A 14 -14.90 -18.86 -20.81
C LEU A 14 -14.82 -18.08 -19.50
N SER A 15 -14.96 -18.81 -18.41
CA SER A 15 -14.82 -18.26 -17.06
C SER A 15 -13.86 -19.08 -16.21
N THR A 16 -13.27 -18.42 -15.21
CA THR A 16 -12.45 -19.05 -14.17
C THR A 16 -12.86 -18.56 -12.80
N THR A 17 -12.78 -19.43 -11.80
CA THR A 17 -13.16 -19.08 -10.44
C THR A 17 -11.92 -18.96 -9.56
N LEU A 18 -11.82 -17.85 -8.81
CA LEU A 18 -10.75 -17.61 -7.84
C LEU A 18 -11.31 -16.85 -6.62
N ALA A 19 -10.98 -17.31 -5.41
CA ALA A 19 -11.42 -16.70 -4.16
C ALA A 19 -12.95 -16.47 -4.03
N GLY A 20 -13.77 -17.33 -4.67
CA GLY A 20 -15.23 -17.21 -4.66
C GLY A 20 -15.80 -16.20 -5.64
N TYR A 21 -14.97 -15.64 -6.51
CA TYR A 21 -15.36 -14.80 -7.64
C TYR A 21 -15.18 -15.55 -8.95
N GLU A 22 -16.11 -15.37 -9.85
CA GLU A 22 -16.03 -15.87 -11.22
C GLU A 22 -15.58 -14.74 -12.16
N PHE A 23 -14.52 -14.99 -12.90
CA PHE A 23 -13.98 -14.08 -13.90
C PHE A 23 -14.38 -14.60 -15.28
N ARG A 24 -15.30 -13.93 -15.93
CA ARG A 24 -15.77 -14.26 -17.27
C ARG A 24 -15.06 -13.39 -18.29
N PHE A 25 -14.44 -14.00 -19.26
CA PHE A 25 -13.73 -13.32 -20.32
C PHE A 25 -14.65 -13.05 -21.49
N ASP A 26 -14.92 -11.79 -21.79
CA ASP A 26 -15.81 -11.38 -22.89
C ASP A 26 -15.04 -11.26 -24.23
N GLY A 27 -13.73 -11.04 -24.17
CA GLY A 27 -12.87 -10.93 -25.35
C GLY A 27 -11.87 -9.79 -25.28
N VAL A 28 -11.16 -9.60 -26.41
CA VAL A 28 -10.16 -8.54 -26.56
C VAL A 28 -10.54 -7.64 -27.73
N ARG A 29 -10.44 -6.33 -27.51
CA ARG A 29 -10.58 -5.32 -28.56
C ARG A 29 -9.24 -4.66 -28.81
N ARG A 30 -8.89 -4.47 -30.09
CA ARG A 30 -7.73 -3.66 -30.45
C ARG A 30 -8.14 -2.19 -30.51
N GLN A 31 -7.36 -1.36 -29.82
CA GLN A 31 -7.53 0.09 -29.77
C GLN A 31 -6.22 0.77 -30.16
N GLN A 32 -6.33 1.78 -31.01
CA GLN A 32 -5.17 2.57 -31.41
C GLN A 32 -5.11 3.84 -30.57
N GLY A 33 -3.98 4.04 -29.88
CA GLY A 33 -3.65 5.28 -29.21
C GLY A 33 -2.76 6.19 -30.08
N PRO A 34 -2.35 7.34 -29.55
CA PRO A 34 -1.55 8.32 -30.29
C PRO A 34 -0.16 7.78 -30.69
N ASN A 35 0.43 6.90 -29.89
CA ASN A 35 1.76 6.35 -30.09
C ASN A 35 1.90 4.87 -29.69
N TYR A 36 0.77 4.19 -29.53
CA TYR A 36 0.72 2.76 -29.17
C TYR A 36 -0.50 2.06 -29.78
N LEU A 37 -0.39 0.76 -29.89
CA LEU A 37 -1.52 -0.15 -30.13
C LEU A 37 -1.82 -0.88 -28.84
N ALA A 38 -3.08 -0.86 -28.41
CA ALA A 38 -3.51 -1.56 -27.21
C ALA A 38 -4.45 -2.70 -27.56
N ASP A 39 -4.21 -3.85 -26.98
CA ASP A 39 -5.16 -4.95 -26.90
C ASP A 39 -5.83 -4.86 -25.52
N VAL A 40 -7.12 -4.49 -25.50
CA VAL A 40 -7.92 -4.26 -24.29
C VAL A 40 -8.83 -5.46 -24.09
N ALA A 41 -8.61 -6.19 -23.03
CA ALA A 41 -9.48 -7.29 -22.63
C ALA A 41 -10.67 -6.77 -21.80
N THR A 42 -11.77 -7.47 -21.82
CA THR A 42 -12.91 -7.22 -20.94
C THR A 42 -13.19 -8.48 -20.13
N LEU A 43 -13.08 -8.36 -18.81
CA LEU A 43 -13.44 -9.42 -17.88
C LEU A 43 -14.54 -8.93 -16.95
N GLN A 44 -15.64 -9.66 -16.90
CA GLN A 44 -16.68 -9.44 -15.91
C GLN A 44 -16.38 -10.29 -14.67
N VAL A 45 -16.40 -9.65 -13.52
CA VAL A 45 -16.24 -10.32 -12.23
C VAL A 45 -17.60 -10.49 -11.61
N LEU A 46 -17.97 -11.74 -11.37
CA LEU A 46 -19.26 -12.10 -10.80
C LEU A 46 -19.07 -12.71 -9.40
N ARG A 47 -20.04 -12.47 -8.55
CA ARG A 47 -20.18 -13.17 -7.27
C ARG A 47 -21.58 -13.79 -7.21
N GLY A 48 -21.66 -15.10 -7.47
CA GLY A 48 -22.94 -15.74 -7.82
C GLY A 48 -23.45 -15.17 -9.15
N ASP A 49 -24.71 -14.78 -9.22
CA ASP A 49 -25.33 -14.24 -10.44
C ASP A 49 -25.18 -12.71 -10.59
N ARG A 50 -24.42 -12.06 -9.69
CA ARG A 50 -24.28 -10.61 -9.67
C ARG A 50 -22.91 -10.18 -10.20
N VAL A 51 -22.89 -9.33 -11.22
CA VAL A 51 -21.67 -8.64 -11.67
C VAL A 51 -21.29 -7.62 -10.60
N VAL A 52 -20.10 -7.77 -10.03
CA VAL A 52 -19.55 -6.88 -8.99
C VAL A 52 -18.55 -5.88 -9.55
N ALA A 53 -17.87 -6.24 -10.64
CA ALA A 53 -16.90 -5.39 -11.29
C ALA A 53 -16.71 -5.78 -12.76
N THR A 54 -16.23 -4.83 -13.56
CA THR A 54 -15.72 -5.09 -14.91
C THR A 54 -14.26 -4.62 -14.92
N LEU A 55 -13.35 -5.53 -15.23
CA LEU A 55 -11.92 -5.28 -15.34
C LEU A 55 -11.54 -5.17 -16.82
N GLN A 56 -10.71 -4.19 -17.15
CA GLN A 56 -10.23 -3.97 -18.50
C GLN A 56 -8.70 -3.90 -18.51
N PRO A 57 -8.01 -5.04 -18.36
CA PRO A 57 -6.57 -5.05 -18.50
C PRO A 57 -6.17 -4.80 -19.96
N GLU A 58 -5.07 -4.06 -20.12
CA GLU A 58 -4.58 -3.67 -21.43
C GLU A 58 -3.15 -4.19 -21.64
N ARG A 59 -2.87 -4.56 -22.88
CA ARG A 59 -1.52 -4.81 -23.33
C ARG A 59 -1.20 -3.80 -24.42
N ARG A 60 -0.31 -2.86 -24.08
CA ARG A 60 0.10 -1.79 -24.99
C ARG A 60 1.41 -2.14 -25.67
N LEU A 61 1.47 -1.92 -26.98
CA LEU A 61 2.69 -1.98 -27.77
C LEU A 61 3.03 -0.56 -28.20
N TYR A 62 4.06 0.00 -27.60
CA TYR A 62 4.54 1.32 -27.95
C TYR A 62 5.33 1.25 -29.24
N THR A 63 4.91 2.01 -30.25
CA THR A 63 5.53 2.06 -31.58
C THR A 63 6.51 3.22 -31.73
N ALA A 64 6.52 4.16 -30.78
CA ALA A 64 7.43 5.29 -30.76
C ALA A 64 8.81 4.86 -30.19
N GLY A 65 9.76 4.55 -31.06
CA GLY A 65 11.11 4.19 -30.69
C GLY A 65 11.75 3.14 -31.61
N ARG A 66 13.05 2.93 -31.47
CA ARG A 66 13.79 1.92 -32.25
C ARG A 66 13.42 0.47 -31.90
N ASN A 67 12.91 0.25 -30.71
CA ASN A 67 12.47 -1.07 -30.25
C ASN A 67 11.03 -0.99 -29.72
N PRO A 68 10.06 -1.61 -30.38
CA PRO A 68 8.71 -1.75 -29.86
C PRO A 68 8.76 -2.51 -28.52
N SER A 69 8.25 -1.92 -27.46
CA SER A 69 8.23 -2.55 -26.14
C SER A 69 6.79 -2.86 -25.73
N PRO A 70 6.45 -4.11 -25.49
CA PRO A 70 5.17 -4.46 -24.93
C PRO A 70 5.10 -4.08 -23.46
N MET A 71 4.04 -3.41 -23.04
CA MET A 71 3.73 -3.06 -21.66
C MET A 71 2.36 -3.58 -21.29
N THR A 72 2.27 -4.29 -20.19
CA THR A 72 1.00 -4.80 -19.67
C THR A 72 0.51 -3.86 -18.57
N GLU A 73 -0.70 -3.34 -18.75
CA GLU A 73 -1.41 -2.59 -17.73
C GLU A 73 -2.47 -3.47 -17.08
N ALA A 74 -2.30 -3.76 -15.80
CA ALA A 74 -3.25 -4.54 -15.03
C ALA A 74 -4.47 -3.68 -14.68
N ALA A 75 -5.66 -4.27 -14.79
CA ALA A 75 -6.86 -3.68 -14.25
C ALA A 75 -7.04 -4.08 -12.78
N ILE A 76 -7.41 -3.11 -11.95
CA ILE A 76 -7.52 -3.27 -10.50
C ILE A 76 -8.93 -2.86 -10.07
N HIS A 77 -9.58 -3.71 -9.31
CA HIS A 77 -10.79 -3.36 -8.58
C HIS A 77 -10.54 -3.48 -7.09
N SER A 78 -10.43 -2.34 -6.43
CA SER A 78 -10.15 -2.26 -5.00
C SER A 78 -11.42 -2.37 -4.19
N GLY A 79 -11.43 -3.31 -3.24
CA GLY A 79 -12.50 -3.53 -2.27
C GLY A 79 -12.03 -3.30 -0.84
N LEU A 80 -12.97 -3.26 0.11
CA LEU A 80 -12.63 -3.08 1.53
C LEU A 80 -11.88 -4.28 2.14
N ALA A 81 -12.11 -5.48 1.61
CA ALA A 81 -11.53 -6.70 2.16
C ALA A 81 -10.65 -7.45 1.15
N LEU A 82 -10.86 -7.23 -0.13
CA LEU A 82 -10.19 -7.97 -1.20
C LEU A 82 -10.04 -7.10 -2.43
N ASP A 83 -8.81 -7.01 -2.94
CA ASP A 83 -8.50 -6.37 -4.21
C ASP A 83 -8.37 -7.44 -5.29
N LEU A 84 -9.03 -7.20 -6.40
CA LEU A 84 -9.05 -8.06 -7.57
C LEU A 84 -8.20 -7.43 -8.65
N TYR A 85 -7.26 -8.19 -9.20
CA TYR A 85 -6.37 -7.78 -10.27
C TYR A 85 -6.55 -8.71 -11.45
N ALA A 86 -6.51 -8.14 -12.63
CA ALA A 86 -6.42 -8.90 -13.87
C ALA A 86 -5.34 -8.30 -14.77
N ALA A 87 -4.52 -9.15 -15.38
CA ALA A 87 -3.52 -8.74 -16.34
C ALA A 87 -3.68 -9.56 -17.61
N LEU A 88 -3.55 -8.89 -18.76
CA LEU A 88 -3.58 -9.53 -20.07
C LEU A 88 -2.17 -9.93 -20.48
N GLY A 89 -1.93 -11.23 -20.64
CA GLY A 89 -0.68 -11.79 -21.09
C GLY A 89 -0.56 -11.87 -22.62
N GLU A 90 0.05 -12.94 -23.10
CA GLU A 90 0.29 -13.13 -24.52
C GLU A 90 -0.90 -13.75 -25.23
N SER A 91 -1.04 -13.38 -26.51
CA SER A 91 -1.95 -14.06 -27.42
C SER A 91 -1.35 -15.37 -27.88
N LEU A 92 -2.08 -16.46 -27.71
CA LEU A 92 -1.71 -17.80 -28.16
C LEU A 92 -2.22 -18.11 -29.57
N GLY A 93 -2.82 -17.12 -30.23
CA GLY A 93 -3.49 -17.28 -31.53
C GLY A 93 -4.90 -17.83 -31.40
N GLY A 94 -5.72 -17.69 -32.49
CA GLY A 94 -7.08 -18.23 -32.50
C GLY A 94 -8.01 -17.65 -31.43
N ASN A 95 -7.84 -16.37 -31.08
CA ASN A 95 -8.62 -15.66 -30.05
C ASN A 95 -8.40 -16.16 -28.61
N ARG A 96 -7.32 -16.93 -28.38
CA ARG A 96 -6.91 -17.40 -27.05
C ARG A 96 -5.87 -16.44 -26.45
N TRP A 97 -6.07 -16.12 -25.18
CA TRP A 97 -5.21 -15.22 -24.44
C TRP A 97 -4.84 -15.81 -23.09
N VAL A 98 -3.61 -15.58 -22.66
CA VAL A 98 -3.23 -15.83 -21.28
C VAL A 98 -3.78 -14.68 -20.43
N VAL A 99 -4.61 -15.01 -19.46
CA VAL A 99 -5.14 -14.03 -18.50
C VAL A 99 -4.64 -14.44 -17.12
N ARG A 100 -4.02 -13.50 -16.46
CA ARG A 100 -3.52 -13.68 -15.10
C ARG A 100 -4.44 -12.93 -14.15
N VAL A 101 -5.02 -13.66 -13.22
CA VAL A 101 -5.89 -13.10 -12.19
C VAL A 101 -5.28 -13.26 -10.82
N TYR A 102 -5.35 -12.19 -10.02
CA TYR A 102 -4.84 -12.17 -8.66
C TYR A 102 -5.93 -11.69 -7.71
N CYS A 103 -5.94 -12.28 -6.53
CA CYS A 103 -6.75 -11.83 -5.42
C CYS A 103 -5.83 -11.52 -4.23
N LYS A 104 -5.77 -10.24 -3.85
CA LYS A 104 -4.95 -9.77 -2.73
C LYS A 104 -5.85 -9.30 -1.60
N PRO A 105 -5.97 -10.08 -0.51
CA PRO A 105 -6.77 -9.66 0.63
C PRO A 105 -6.05 -8.60 1.47
N PHE A 106 -6.84 -7.79 2.16
CA PHE A 106 -6.41 -6.90 3.23
C PHE A 106 -5.51 -5.71 2.86
N ILE A 107 -5.37 -5.33 1.60
CA ILE A 107 -4.57 -4.13 1.23
C ILE A 107 -5.18 -2.87 1.84
N ALA A 108 -6.51 -2.73 1.81
CA ALA A 108 -7.20 -1.59 2.41
C ALA A 108 -6.98 -1.46 3.93
N TRP A 109 -6.68 -2.55 4.64
CA TRP A 109 -6.44 -2.54 6.09
C TRP A 109 -5.16 -1.83 6.50
N ILE A 110 -4.20 -1.70 5.59
CA ILE A 110 -2.97 -0.91 5.80
C ILE A 110 -3.36 0.55 6.04
N TRP A 111 -4.28 1.09 5.24
CA TRP A 111 -4.78 2.45 5.38
C TRP A 111 -5.59 2.66 6.66
N TRP A 112 -6.40 1.66 7.04
CA TRP A 112 -7.10 1.68 8.32
C TRP A 112 -6.13 1.69 9.50
N GLY A 113 -5.06 0.89 9.44
CA GLY A 113 -4.00 0.90 10.46
C GLY A 113 -3.32 2.26 10.59
N CYS A 114 -2.97 2.90 9.48
CA CYS A 114 -2.43 4.27 9.46
C CYS A 114 -3.42 5.28 10.06
N GLY A 115 -4.70 5.16 9.72
CA GLY A 115 -5.77 6.00 10.28
C GLY A 115 -5.89 5.86 11.81
N PHE A 116 -5.87 4.63 12.33
CA PHE A 116 -5.91 4.37 13.76
C PHE A 116 -4.66 4.92 14.49
N MET A 117 -3.48 4.79 13.89
CA MET A 117 -2.25 5.39 14.46
C MET A 117 -2.35 6.91 14.51
N ALA A 118 -2.85 7.55 13.46
CA ALA A 118 -3.05 9.00 13.43
C ALA A 118 -4.06 9.45 14.48
N LEU A 119 -5.18 8.75 14.64
CA LEU A 119 -6.18 9.02 15.67
C LEU A 119 -5.61 8.85 17.08
N GLY A 120 -4.84 7.78 17.32
CA GLY A 120 -4.17 7.55 18.59
C GLY A 120 -3.16 8.65 18.93
N GLY A 121 -2.37 9.07 17.96
CA GLY A 121 -1.44 10.20 18.11
C GLY A 121 -2.15 11.52 18.39
N PHE A 122 -3.23 11.80 17.66
CA PHE A 122 -4.05 12.97 17.88
C PHE A 122 -4.68 12.99 19.30
N TRP A 123 -5.19 11.84 19.75
CA TRP A 123 -5.75 11.71 21.11
C TRP A 123 -4.68 11.91 22.18
N ALA A 124 -3.46 11.38 21.98
CA ALA A 124 -2.35 11.58 22.89
C ALA A 124 -1.93 13.05 23.00
N VAL A 125 -1.97 13.81 21.90
CA VAL A 125 -1.68 15.28 21.92
C VAL A 125 -2.77 16.07 22.66
N LEU A 126 -4.02 15.63 22.54
CA LEU A 126 -5.15 16.26 23.24
C LEU A 126 -5.19 15.94 24.73
N ASP A 127 -4.55 14.87 25.17
CA ASP A 127 -4.53 14.49 26.59
C ASP A 127 -3.70 15.50 27.38
N ARG A 128 -4.40 16.29 28.20
CA ARG A 128 -3.82 17.31 29.08
C ARG A 128 -2.81 16.78 30.09
N ARG A 129 -2.79 15.47 30.35
CA ARG A 129 -1.88 14.85 31.32
C ARG A 129 -0.41 14.91 30.89
N TYR A 130 -0.11 15.00 29.60
CA TYR A 130 1.26 15.04 29.08
C TYR A 130 1.82 16.45 28.89
N ARG A 131 0.96 17.49 28.88
CA ARG A 131 1.40 18.89 28.70
C ARG A 131 2.23 19.51 29.85
N PRO A 132 1.98 19.22 31.14
CA PRO A 132 2.73 19.93 32.20
C PRO A 132 4.18 19.44 32.38
N ARG A 133 4.50 18.22 32.04
CA ARG A 133 5.85 17.67 32.24
C ARG A 133 6.88 18.16 31.22
N ALA A 134 6.49 18.35 29.97
CA ALA A 134 7.39 18.86 28.94
C ALA A 134 7.76 20.33 29.14
N LEU A 135 6.84 21.15 29.68
CA LEU A 135 7.11 22.55 30.02
C LEU A 135 7.94 22.71 31.29
N ALA A 136 7.80 21.79 32.28
CA ALA A 136 8.61 21.79 33.48
C ALA A 136 10.06 21.34 33.22
N ALA A 137 10.29 20.49 32.24
CA ALA A 137 11.63 20.07 31.82
C ALA A 137 12.35 21.14 30.98
N ALA A 138 11.62 22.07 30.38
CA ALA A 138 12.17 23.15 29.57
C ALA A 138 12.42 24.46 30.35
N GLN A 139 12.11 24.52 31.66
CA GLN A 139 12.49 25.67 32.48
C GLN A 139 13.99 25.62 32.77
N PRO A 140 14.75 26.64 32.31
CA PRO A 140 16.14 26.77 32.70
C PRO A 140 16.21 26.89 34.21
N ALA A 141 17.17 26.14 34.84
CA ALA A 141 17.39 26.20 36.27
C ALA A 141 17.52 27.67 36.73
N PRO A 142 16.88 28.08 37.82
CA PRO A 142 16.94 29.48 38.29
C PRO A 142 18.41 29.87 38.48
N PRO A 143 18.81 31.07 37.99
CA PRO A 143 20.17 31.55 38.16
C PRO A 143 20.41 31.76 39.67
N GLY A 144 21.13 30.86 40.29
CA GLY A 144 21.42 30.90 41.74
C GLY A 144 21.64 29.57 42.42
N ALA A 145 21.30 28.43 41.77
CA ALA A 145 21.45 27.12 42.39
C ALA A 145 22.89 26.58 42.41
N VAL A 146 23.82 27.21 41.70
CA VAL A 146 25.20 26.71 41.52
C VAL A 146 26.15 27.18 42.63
N VAL A 147 25.79 28.17 43.47
CA VAL A 147 26.74 28.77 44.41
C VAL A 147 26.77 28.10 45.79
N ARG A 148 25.87 27.15 46.11
CA ARG A 148 25.80 26.55 47.44
C ARG A 148 26.57 25.24 47.63
N ALA A 149 27.10 24.65 46.55
CA ALA A 149 27.82 23.36 46.62
C ALA A 149 29.34 23.49 46.85
N GLU A 150 29.96 24.67 46.63
CA GLU A 150 31.40 24.82 46.77
C GLU A 150 31.86 25.37 48.15
N ARG A 151 30.96 25.88 49.00
CA ARG A 151 31.32 26.40 50.31
C ARG A 151 31.48 25.35 51.42
N GLY A 152 31.12 24.09 51.15
CA GLY A 152 31.20 22.98 52.12
C GLY A 152 32.48 22.13 52.06
N ARG A 153 33.34 22.31 51.06
CA ARG A 153 34.57 21.49 50.88
C ARG A 153 35.88 22.15 51.29
N GLY A 154 35.85 23.43 51.69
CA GLY A 154 37.07 24.19 52.01
C GLY A 154 37.49 24.19 53.47
N THR A 155 36.68 23.66 54.39
CA THR A 155 36.94 23.78 55.83
C THR A 155 37.41 22.51 56.54
N VAL A 156 37.50 21.36 55.82
CA VAL A 156 37.96 20.09 56.47
C VAL A 156 39.46 19.83 56.25
N ALA A 157 40.13 20.48 55.30
CA ALA A 157 41.52 20.22 54.93
C ALA A 157 42.54 20.99 55.79
N LEU A 158 42.18 21.88 56.73
CA LEU A 158 43.08 22.71 57.53
C LEU A 158 43.25 22.24 59.01
N LYS A 159 42.58 21.12 59.38
CA LYS A 159 42.65 20.65 60.78
C LYS A 159 43.53 19.43 60.96
N GLU A 160 44.16 18.87 59.94
CA GLU A 160 45.05 17.70 60.06
C GLU A 160 46.53 18.01 59.86
N ALA A 161 46.94 19.28 59.71
CA ALA A 161 48.35 19.68 59.57
C ALA A 161 48.97 20.24 60.87
N ARG A 162 48.34 20.00 62.02
CA ARG A 162 48.92 20.39 63.36
C ARG A 162 48.70 19.29 64.40
N ARG A 163 49.36 18.16 64.22
CA ARG A 163 49.81 17.28 65.32
C ARG A 163 51.03 16.50 64.89
#